data_817c1b4550553eea9daac5172adbaaf8
#
_entry.id   817c1b4550553eea9daac5172adbaaf8
#
_cell.length_a   1.000
_cell.length_b   1.000
_cell.length_c   1.000
_cell.angle_alpha   90.00
_cell.angle_beta   90.00
_cell.angle_gamma   90.00
#
_symmetry.space_group_name_H-M   'P 1'
#
loop_
_entity.id
_entity.type
_entity.pdbx_description
1 polymer ?
#
loop_
_entity_poly.entity_id
_entity_poly.type
_entity_poly.pdbx_seq_one_letter_code
_entity_poly.pdbx_strand_id
1 'polypeptide(L)'
;FLIGSDYVFPRVAHALIRQQLAMHHAEVVGEDYLPLGSPDVEEVIRRVVAARPDFILNTLNGDTNAAFFRGLRAAGITPEHLPTLSFSVAEAQLPAVGVEWMVGHYAAWNYFQSLPTKTNRAFVERFQHRYGRDQRVDDPMEAAYVGVHLWAQAAEAAGTEEPRAVRTALRARALLAPSGLAYVDPALLHLWKTPRIGRIRPDGQFDIVWSARKPLPPVPFPVSRSREEWEQLVHEQQQHSPAEPTAARGAP
;
A
#
# COMPACT_ATOMS: atom_id res chain seq x y z
N PHE A 1 -14.23 5.81 9.12
CA PHE A 1 -14.52 4.38 9.12
C PHE A 1 -13.31 3.62 8.59
N LEU A 2 -12.95 2.46 9.21
CA LEU A 2 -11.89 1.58 8.76
C LEU A 2 -12.49 0.35 8.09
N ILE A 3 -11.97 -0.03 6.91
CA ILE A 3 -12.36 -1.27 6.23
C ILE A 3 -11.12 -2.00 5.74
N GLY A 4 -11.02 -3.31 5.99
CA GLY A 4 -9.87 -4.10 5.58
C GLY A 4 -10.22 -5.53 5.21
N SER A 5 -9.29 -6.20 4.52
CA SER A 5 -9.37 -7.64 4.35
C SER A 5 -9.03 -8.36 5.65
N ASP A 6 -9.65 -9.51 5.88
CA ASP A 6 -9.51 -10.23 7.15
C ASP A 6 -8.23 -11.09 7.19
N TYR A 7 -7.09 -10.42 7.41
CA TYR A 7 -5.80 -11.07 7.68
C TYR A 7 -4.86 -10.11 8.42
N VAL A 8 -3.64 -10.54 8.74
CA VAL A 8 -2.72 -9.85 9.66
C VAL A 8 -2.42 -8.41 9.26
N PHE A 9 -2.17 -8.11 7.96
CA PHE A 9 -1.77 -6.76 7.53
C PHE A 9 -2.85 -5.70 7.83
N PRO A 10 -4.13 -5.82 7.38
CA PRO A 10 -5.15 -4.83 7.69
C PRO A 10 -5.40 -4.65 9.19
N ARG A 11 -5.38 -5.72 9.95
CA ARG A 11 -5.60 -5.67 11.39
C ARG A 11 -4.51 -4.92 12.13
N VAL A 12 -3.23 -5.15 11.79
CA VAL A 12 -2.10 -4.39 12.36
C VAL A 12 -2.10 -2.94 11.86
N ALA A 13 -2.38 -2.72 10.56
CA ALA A 13 -2.49 -1.38 9.99
C ALA A 13 -3.59 -0.55 10.70
N HIS A 14 -4.76 -1.14 10.94
CA HIS A 14 -5.84 -0.47 11.67
C HIS A 14 -5.46 -0.14 13.12
N ALA A 15 -4.73 -1.01 13.79
CA ALA A 15 -4.22 -0.71 15.13
C ALA A 15 -3.28 0.51 15.14
N LEU A 16 -2.41 0.63 14.14
CA LEU A 16 -1.55 1.80 13.93
C LEU A 16 -2.36 3.05 13.60
N ILE A 17 -3.31 2.94 12.67
CA ILE A 17 -4.20 4.04 12.24
C ILE A 17 -5.02 4.56 13.42
N ARG A 18 -5.62 3.69 14.24
CA ARG A 18 -6.36 4.10 15.43
C ARG A 18 -5.53 4.95 16.38
N GLN A 19 -4.28 4.57 16.61
CA GLN A 19 -3.39 5.34 17.48
C GLN A 19 -3.05 6.70 16.88
N GLN A 20 -2.77 6.77 15.58
CA GLN A 20 -2.52 8.03 14.90
C GLN A 20 -3.74 8.95 14.93
N LEU A 21 -4.93 8.43 14.65
CA LEU A 21 -6.17 9.19 14.71
C LEU A 21 -6.43 9.74 16.11
N ALA A 22 -6.24 8.92 17.16
CA ALA A 22 -6.40 9.37 18.54
C ALA A 22 -5.44 10.52 18.92
N MET A 23 -4.20 10.49 18.43
CA MET A 23 -3.22 11.58 18.63
C MET A 23 -3.66 12.89 17.95
N HIS A 24 -4.49 12.82 16.93
CA HIS A 24 -5.06 13.96 16.22
C HIS A 24 -6.51 14.27 16.62
N HIS A 25 -6.98 13.71 17.73
CA HIS A 25 -8.35 13.89 18.24
C HIS A 25 -9.44 13.49 17.22
N ALA A 26 -9.13 12.52 16.35
CA ALA A 26 -10.09 11.96 15.41
C ALA A 26 -10.65 10.63 15.94
N GLU A 27 -11.95 10.41 15.69
CA GLU A 27 -12.67 9.23 16.18
C GLU A 27 -12.81 8.18 15.08
N VAL A 28 -12.68 6.90 15.46
CA VAL A 28 -13.01 5.77 14.58
C VAL A 28 -14.45 5.35 14.85
N VAL A 29 -15.37 5.80 13.98
CA VAL A 29 -16.82 5.57 14.12
C VAL A 29 -17.27 4.16 13.69
N GLY A 30 -16.38 3.36 13.11
CA GLY A 30 -16.64 1.97 12.77
C GLY A 30 -15.43 1.30 12.15
N GLU A 31 -15.41 -0.02 12.23
CA GLU A 31 -14.36 -0.87 11.69
C GLU A 31 -14.93 -2.23 11.29
N ASP A 32 -14.56 -2.67 10.07
CA ASP A 32 -14.97 -3.95 9.53
C ASP A 32 -13.84 -4.66 8.78
N TYR A 33 -13.97 -5.98 8.73
CA TYR A 33 -13.08 -6.83 7.97
C TYR A 33 -13.87 -7.78 7.09
N LEU A 34 -13.45 -7.92 5.83
CA LEU A 34 -14.05 -8.83 4.85
C LEU A 34 -13.06 -9.92 4.46
N PRO A 35 -13.52 -11.17 4.24
CA PRO A 35 -12.67 -12.21 3.68
C PRO A 35 -12.03 -11.76 2.37
N LEU A 36 -10.79 -12.17 2.09
CA LEU A 36 -10.12 -11.90 0.82
C LEU A 36 -10.95 -12.42 -0.35
N GLY A 37 -11.15 -11.58 -1.37
CA GLY A 37 -11.93 -11.92 -2.56
C GLY A 37 -13.45 -11.93 -2.36
N SER A 38 -13.95 -11.59 -1.16
CA SER A 38 -15.40 -11.57 -0.90
C SER A 38 -16.10 -10.52 -1.78
N PRO A 39 -17.18 -10.88 -2.47
CA PRO A 39 -18.05 -9.93 -3.15
C PRO A 39 -19.12 -9.34 -2.22
N ASP A 40 -19.28 -9.89 -1.01
CA ASP A 40 -20.37 -9.54 -0.08
C ASP A 40 -20.01 -8.29 0.70
N VAL A 41 -20.40 -7.13 0.17
CA VAL A 41 -20.10 -5.80 0.71
C VAL A 41 -21.34 -5.05 1.23
N GLU A 42 -22.53 -5.58 1.03
CA GLU A 42 -23.78 -4.87 1.32
C GLU A 42 -23.91 -4.48 2.80
N GLU A 43 -23.57 -5.40 3.69
CA GLU A 43 -23.65 -5.16 5.14
C GLU A 43 -22.69 -4.05 5.57
N VAL A 44 -21.44 -4.10 5.14
CA VAL A 44 -20.44 -3.08 5.49
C VAL A 44 -20.83 -1.71 4.92
N ILE A 45 -21.39 -1.65 3.71
CA ILE A 45 -21.87 -0.39 3.12
C ILE A 45 -23.00 0.18 3.93
N ARG A 46 -23.98 -0.63 4.38
CA ARG A 46 -25.05 -0.19 5.28
C ARG A 46 -24.50 0.39 6.59
N ARG A 47 -23.47 -0.25 7.16
CA ARG A 47 -22.80 0.23 8.39
C ARG A 47 -22.04 1.53 8.15
N VAL A 48 -21.35 1.70 7.02
CA VAL A 48 -20.71 2.96 6.62
C VAL A 48 -21.74 4.09 6.54
N VAL A 49 -22.86 3.84 5.85
CA VAL A 49 -23.95 4.83 5.72
C VAL A 49 -24.53 5.22 7.08
N ALA A 50 -24.77 4.24 7.96
CA ALA A 50 -25.30 4.47 9.30
C ALA A 50 -24.32 5.25 10.20
N ALA A 51 -23.04 4.96 10.12
CA ALA A 51 -21.99 5.59 10.91
C ALA A 51 -21.65 7.02 10.49
N ARG A 52 -22.00 7.45 9.26
CA ARG A 52 -21.73 8.78 8.71
C ARG A 52 -20.30 9.28 8.94
N PRO A 53 -19.28 8.54 8.52
CA PRO A 53 -17.90 8.99 8.67
C PRO A 53 -17.59 10.17 7.75
N ASP A 54 -16.58 10.98 8.11
CA ASP A 54 -16.06 12.03 7.24
C ASP A 54 -15.20 11.46 6.09
N PHE A 55 -14.60 10.28 6.31
CA PHE A 55 -13.84 9.56 5.28
C PHE A 55 -13.67 8.06 5.63
N ILE A 56 -13.29 7.28 4.62
CA ILE A 56 -13.02 5.85 4.76
C ILE A 56 -11.51 5.61 4.57
N LEU A 57 -10.90 4.83 5.47
CA LEU A 57 -9.56 4.29 5.30
C LEU A 57 -9.68 2.82 4.87
N ASN A 58 -9.18 2.53 3.68
CA ASN A 58 -9.37 1.25 2.99
C ASN A 58 -8.07 0.47 2.91
N THR A 59 -8.06 -0.70 3.53
CA THR A 59 -6.99 -1.73 3.45
C THR A 59 -7.50 -3.06 2.87
N LEU A 60 -8.62 -3.01 2.09
CA LEU A 60 -9.07 -4.16 1.31
C LEU A 60 -8.06 -4.50 0.22
N ASN A 61 -7.85 -5.79 -0.03
CA ASN A 61 -6.95 -6.28 -1.06
C ASN A 61 -7.71 -7.09 -2.13
N GLY A 62 -7.16 -7.08 -3.35
CA GLY A 62 -7.68 -7.88 -4.46
C GLY A 62 -9.09 -7.47 -4.91
N ASP A 63 -9.85 -8.47 -5.35
CA ASP A 63 -11.13 -8.30 -6.06
C ASP A 63 -12.25 -7.72 -5.18
N THR A 64 -12.15 -7.82 -3.86
CA THR A 64 -13.09 -7.20 -2.93
C THR A 64 -13.19 -5.68 -3.15
N ASN A 65 -12.10 -5.01 -3.59
CA ASN A 65 -12.13 -3.59 -3.91
C ASN A 65 -13.15 -3.26 -5.02
N ALA A 66 -13.26 -4.12 -6.06
CA ALA A 66 -14.22 -3.89 -7.14
C ALA A 66 -15.67 -3.94 -6.65
N ALA A 67 -16.01 -4.91 -5.80
CA ALA A 67 -17.32 -4.99 -5.19
C ALA A 67 -17.60 -3.79 -4.27
N PHE A 68 -16.61 -3.41 -3.44
CA PHE A 68 -16.74 -2.33 -2.47
C PHE A 68 -17.00 -0.97 -3.14
N PHE A 69 -16.19 -0.57 -4.13
CA PHE A 69 -16.35 0.72 -4.79
C PHE A 69 -17.62 0.79 -5.65
N ARG A 70 -18.01 -0.32 -6.30
CA ARG A 70 -19.33 -0.41 -6.97
C ARG A 70 -20.48 -0.27 -5.98
N GLY A 71 -20.40 -0.94 -4.84
CA GLY A 71 -21.39 -0.86 -3.80
C GLY A 71 -21.51 0.54 -3.19
N LEU A 72 -20.40 1.26 -2.95
CA LEU A 72 -20.43 2.66 -2.52
C LEU A 72 -21.21 3.52 -3.53
N ARG A 73 -20.91 3.37 -4.82
CA ARG A 73 -21.61 4.10 -5.89
C ARG A 73 -23.09 3.75 -5.98
N ALA A 74 -23.45 2.48 -5.86
CA ALA A 74 -24.85 2.04 -5.82
C ALA A 74 -25.61 2.61 -4.64
N ALA A 75 -24.95 2.84 -3.50
CA ALA A 75 -25.50 3.53 -2.34
C ALA A 75 -25.51 5.07 -2.47
N GLY A 76 -25.15 5.62 -3.63
CA GLY A 76 -25.09 7.09 -3.86
C GLY A 76 -23.90 7.78 -3.21
N ILE A 77 -22.91 7.04 -2.73
CA ILE A 77 -21.70 7.58 -2.11
C ILE A 77 -20.70 7.96 -3.20
N THR A 78 -20.28 9.22 -3.19
CA THR A 78 -19.31 9.77 -4.11
C THR A 78 -18.10 10.34 -3.36
N PRO A 79 -16.93 10.49 -3.99
CA PRO A 79 -15.73 11.01 -3.33
C PRO A 79 -15.86 12.45 -2.84
N GLU A 80 -16.79 13.23 -3.40
CA GLU A 80 -17.07 14.61 -2.96
C GLU A 80 -17.75 14.64 -1.59
N HIS A 81 -18.53 13.61 -1.25
CA HIS A 81 -19.27 13.52 0.00
C HIS A 81 -18.59 12.65 1.03
N LEU A 82 -18.00 11.53 0.58
CA LEU A 82 -17.32 10.58 1.45
C LEU A 82 -16.06 10.02 0.73
N PRO A 83 -14.93 10.72 0.82
CA PRO A 83 -13.68 10.28 0.22
C PRO A 83 -13.17 8.99 0.88
N THR A 84 -12.53 8.14 0.06
CA THR A 84 -11.83 6.94 0.52
C THR A 84 -10.35 7.11 0.26
N LEU A 85 -9.49 6.80 1.25
CA LEU A 85 -8.05 6.69 1.09
C LEU A 85 -7.65 5.22 1.17
N SER A 86 -7.13 4.68 0.07
CA SER A 86 -6.73 3.28 -0.06
C SER A 86 -5.22 3.10 0.14
N PHE A 87 -4.84 1.99 0.80
CA PHE A 87 -3.45 1.58 1.02
C PHE A 87 -3.05 0.34 0.21
N SER A 88 -3.92 -0.10 -0.68
CA SER A 88 -3.76 -1.34 -1.47
C SER A 88 -4.23 -1.23 -2.91
N VAL A 89 -4.58 -0.03 -3.37
CA VAL A 89 -5.00 0.22 -4.75
C VAL A 89 -4.00 1.13 -5.44
N ALA A 90 -3.44 0.67 -6.56
CA ALA A 90 -2.46 1.39 -7.35
C ALA A 90 -2.79 1.29 -8.85
N GLU A 91 -1.99 1.88 -9.73
CA GLU A 91 -2.27 2.03 -11.17
C GLU A 91 -2.62 0.71 -11.87
N ALA A 92 -1.91 -0.37 -11.51
CA ALA A 92 -2.11 -1.67 -12.16
C ALA A 92 -3.46 -2.33 -11.81
N GLN A 93 -4.03 -2.04 -10.63
CA GLN A 93 -5.30 -2.61 -10.19
C GLN A 93 -6.51 -1.82 -10.70
N LEU A 94 -6.37 -0.52 -10.99
CA LEU A 94 -7.49 0.34 -11.38
C LEU A 94 -8.32 -0.18 -12.55
N PRO A 95 -7.74 -0.76 -13.64
CA PRO A 95 -8.54 -1.30 -14.72
C PRO A 95 -9.42 -2.49 -14.31
N ALA A 96 -8.95 -3.34 -13.41
CA ALA A 96 -9.69 -4.51 -12.94
C ALA A 96 -10.81 -4.13 -11.95
N VAL A 97 -10.56 -3.12 -11.11
CA VAL A 97 -11.56 -2.59 -10.16
C VAL A 97 -12.66 -1.82 -10.88
N GLY A 98 -12.33 -1.12 -11.98
CA GLY A 98 -13.18 -0.18 -12.69
C GLY A 98 -12.87 1.25 -12.28
N VAL A 99 -12.10 1.96 -13.11
CA VAL A 99 -11.64 3.33 -12.86
C VAL A 99 -12.80 4.26 -12.55
N GLU A 100 -13.91 4.11 -13.28
CA GLU A 100 -15.12 4.94 -13.17
C GLU A 100 -15.75 4.94 -11.78
N TRP A 101 -15.55 3.84 -11.02
CA TRP A 101 -16.06 3.73 -9.64
C TRP A 101 -15.15 4.43 -8.64
N MET A 102 -13.89 4.66 -9.01
CA MET A 102 -12.83 5.12 -8.11
C MET A 102 -12.36 6.55 -8.37
N VAL A 103 -12.68 7.14 -9.52
CA VAL A 103 -12.28 8.52 -9.86
C VAL A 103 -12.62 9.48 -8.72
N GLY A 104 -11.64 10.30 -8.30
CA GLY A 104 -11.78 11.28 -7.23
C GLY A 104 -11.42 10.75 -5.84
N HIS A 105 -11.41 9.44 -5.60
CA HIS A 105 -10.88 8.85 -4.38
C HIS A 105 -9.34 8.88 -4.35
N TYR A 106 -8.74 8.49 -3.24
CA TYR A 106 -7.32 8.65 -2.97
C TYR A 106 -6.62 7.32 -2.71
N ALA A 107 -5.30 7.30 -2.96
CA ALA A 107 -4.42 6.24 -2.53
C ALA A 107 -3.14 6.81 -1.90
N ALA A 108 -2.57 6.06 -0.94
CA ALA A 108 -1.31 6.39 -0.28
C ALA A 108 -0.23 5.38 -0.66
N TRP A 109 0.82 5.85 -1.33
CA TRP A 109 1.97 5.06 -1.78
C TRP A 109 3.27 5.86 -1.71
N ASN A 110 4.40 5.20 -1.90
CA ASN A 110 5.69 5.89 -2.06
C ASN A 110 5.97 6.24 -3.52
N TYR A 111 5.38 5.52 -4.45
CA TYR A 111 5.55 5.70 -5.89
C TYR A 111 4.20 5.85 -6.58
N PHE A 112 4.16 6.71 -7.60
CA PHE A 112 3.10 6.80 -8.60
C PHE A 112 3.76 6.93 -9.98
N GLN A 113 3.20 6.26 -11.00
CA GLN A 113 3.70 6.35 -12.38
C GLN A 113 3.72 7.80 -12.90
N SER A 114 2.83 8.64 -12.41
CA SER A 114 2.72 10.05 -12.79
C SER A 114 3.82 10.97 -12.23
N LEU A 115 4.77 10.46 -11.43
CA LEU A 115 5.89 11.25 -10.89
C LEU A 115 6.69 11.96 -12.00
N PRO A 116 6.86 13.30 -11.96
CA PRO A 116 7.40 14.09 -13.05
C PRO A 116 8.95 14.09 -13.09
N THR A 117 9.61 13.08 -12.53
CA THR A 117 11.08 13.02 -12.51
C THR A 117 11.65 12.41 -13.79
N LYS A 118 12.87 12.82 -14.17
CA LYS A 118 13.58 12.25 -15.33
C LYS A 118 13.82 10.75 -15.15
N THR A 119 14.21 10.34 -13.94
CA THR A 119 14.47 8.93 -13.60
C THR A 119 13.21 8.09 -13.75
N ASN A 120 12.06 8.60 -13.28
CA ASN A 120 10.80 7.91 -13.43
C ASN A 120 10.37 7.79 -14.90
N ARG A 121 10.44 8.87 -15.69
CA ARG A 121 10.09 8.80 -17.11
C ARG A 121 10.89 7.73 -17.85
N ALA A 122 12.21 7.70 -17.65
CA ALA A 122 13.07 6.68 -18.26
C ALA A 122 12.75 5.25 -17.78
N PHE A 123 12.32 5.08 -16.53
CA PHE A 123 11.88 3.79 -16.01
C PHE A 123 10.57 3.34 -16.66
N VAL A 124 9.57 4.20 -16.70
CA VAL A 124 8.26 3.91 -17.32
C VAL A 124 8.42 3.61 -18.82
N GLU A 125 9.22 4.40 -19.55
CA GLU A 125 9.49 4.17 -20.97
C GLU A 125 10.11 2.79 -21.22
N ARG A 126 11.13 2.39 -20.44
CA ARG A 126 11.74 1.05 -20.54
C ARG A 126 10.75 -0.07 -20.22
N PHE A 127 9.93 0.11 -19.20
CA PHE A 127 8.91 -0.86 -18.82
C PHE A 127 7.88 -1.03 -19.95
N GLN A 128 7.34 0.06 -20.47
CA GLN A 128 6.36 0.04 -21.55
C GLN A 128 6.92 -0.46 -22.87
N HIS A 129 8.20 -0.18 -23.16
CA HIS A 129 8.87 -0.76 -24.31
C HIS A 129 8.98 -2.29 -24.21
N ARG A 130 9.17 -2.82 -23.01
CA ARG A 130 9.34 -4.27 -22.77
C ARG A 130 8.03 -5.04 -22.70
N TYR A 131 7.00 -4.45 -22.07
CA TYR A 131 5.75 -5.15 -21.70
C TYR A 131 4.51 -4.62 -22.43
N GLY A 132 4.61 -3.55 -23.18
CA GLY A 132 3.50 -2.92 -23.92
C GLY A 132 3.19 -1.51 -23.43
N ARG A 133 2.80 -0.63 -24.36
CA ARG A 133 2.55 0.79 -24.07
C ARG A 133 1.38 1.04 -23.13
N ASP A 134 0.43 0.12 -23.07
CA ASP A 134 -0.76 0.21 -22.22
C ASP A 134 -0.51 -0.32 -20.79
N GLN A 135 0.67 -0.91 -20.58
CA GLN A 135 1.04 -1.45 -19.28
C GLN A 135 1.39 -0.31 -18.30
N ARG A 136 0.95 -0.49 -17.06
CA ARG A 136 1.14 0.46 -15.97
C ARG A 136 2.09 -0.09 -14.94
N VAL A 137 2.91 0.81 -14.41
CA VAL A 137 3.81 0.52 -13.28
C VAL A 137 3.21 1.10 -12.01
N ASP A 138 3.31 0.36 -10.94
CA ASP A 138 2.82 0.76 -9.63
C ASP A 138 3.90 0.67 -8.53
N ASP A 139 3.56 1.05 -7.29
CA ASP A 139 4.49 1.02 -6.16
C ASP A 139 5.08 -0.37 -5.88
N PRO A 140 4.32 -1.49 -5.86
CA PRO A 140 4.87 -2.83 -5.71
C PRO A 140 5.90 -3.21 -6.78
N MET A 141 5.65 -2.85 -8.03
CA MET A 141 6.59 -3.11 -9.14
C MET A 141 7.86 -2.26 -9.02
N GLU A 142 7.72 -0.98 -8.64
CA GLU A 142 8.88 -0.11 -8.37
C GLU A 142 9.69 -0.61 -7.19
N ALA A 143 9.03 -1.08 -6.14
CA ALA A 143 9.70 -1.63 -4.96
C ALA A 143 10.53 -2.88 -5.31
N ALA A 144 9.98 -3.78 -6.15
CA ALA A 144 10.71 -4.94 -6.65
C ALA A 144 11.94 -4.53 -7.48
N TYR A 145 11.78 -3.56 -8.39
CA TYR A 145 12.89 -3.00 -9.18
C TYR A 145 14.00 -2.42 -8.29
N VAL A 146 13.63 -1.62 -7.31
CA VAL A 146 14.59 -1.02 -6.35
C VAL A 146 15.30 -2.11 -5.54
N GLY A 147 14.55 -3.12 -5.08
CA GLY A 147 15.10 -4.24 -4.30
C GLY A 147 16.18 -5.00 -5.06
N VAL A 148 15.94 -5.34 -6.33
CA VAL A 148 16.92 -6.05 -7.18
C VAL A 148 18.18 -5.20 -7.40
N HIS A 149 18.04 -3.89 -7.67
CA HIS A 149 19.21 -3.04 -7.88
C HIS A 149 20.04 -2.83 -6.62
N LEU A 150 19.41 -2.69 -5.46
CA LEU A 150 20.12 -2.58 -4.18
C LEU A 150 20.83 -3.89 -3.83
N TRP A 151 20.19 -5.03 -4.10
CA TRP A 151 20.79 -6.35 -3.92
C TRP A 151 22.04 -6.52 -4.82
N ALA A 152 21.92 -6.18 -6.11
CA ALA A 152 23.04 -6.28 -7.05
C ALA A 152 24.24 -5.43 -6.61
N GLN A 153 24.01 -4.16 -6.24
CA GLN A 153 25.05 -3.29 -5.69
C GLN A 153 25.71 -3.87 -4.44
N ALA A 154 24.92 -4.53 -3.58
CA ALA A 154 25.44 -5.14 -2.36
C ALA A 154 26.25 -6.39 -2.65
N ALA A 155 25.81 -7.25 -3.59
CA ALA A 155 26.53 -8.45 -4.01
C ALA A 155 27.87 -8.10 -4.68
N GLU A 156 27.88 -7.09 -5.58
CA GLU A 156 29.11 -6.55 -6.16
C GLU A 156 30.09 -6.08 -5.08
N ALA A 157 29.62 -5.29 -4.13
CA ALA A 157 30.47 -4.77 -3.07
C ALA A 157 30.97 -5.85 -2.08
N ALA A 158 30.17 -6.90 -1.89
CA ALA A 158 30.56 -8.05 -1.08
C ALA A 158 31.50 -9.00 -1.80
N GLY A 159 31.57 -8.95 -3.15
CA GLY A 159 32.31 -9.90 -3.99
C GLY A 159 31.75 -11.33 -3.94
N THR A 160 30.49 -11.49 -3.49
CA THR A 160 29.83 -12.80 -3.30
C THR A 160 28.31 -12.64 -3.20
N GLU A 161 27.57 -13.71 -3.48
CA GLU A 161 26.12 -13.81 -3.28
C GLU A 161 25.73 -14.40 -1.92
N GLU A 162 26.71 -14.69 -1.06
CA GLU A 162 26.46 -15.26 0.27
C GLU A 162 25.53 -14.32 1.08
N PRO A 163 24.36 -14.80 1.58
CA PRO A 163 23.31 -13.94 2.15
C PRO A 163 23.78 -13.05 3.30
N ARG A 164 24.67 -13.54 4.18
CA ARG A 164 25.17 -12.74 5.32
C ARG A 164 26.09 -11.60 4.86
N ALA A 165 26.95 -11.87 3.88
CA ALA A 165 27.86 -10.88 3.30
C ALA A 165 27.06 -9.79 2.56
N VAL A 166 26.12 -10.20 1.70
CA VAL A 166 25.22 -9.29 0.97
C VAL A 166 24.39 -8.45 1.95
N ARG A 167 23.79 -9.07 2.97
CA ARG A 167 23.04 -8.36 4.02
C ARG A 167 23.88 -7.32 4.75
N THR A 168 25.15 -7.62 5.00
CA THR A 168 26.08 -6.65 5.62
C THR A 168 26.38 -5.51 4.66
N ALA A 169 26.63 -5.82 3.37
CA ALA A 169 26.90 -4.83 2.35
C ALA A 169 25.69 -3.97 1.96
N LEU A 170 24.46 -4.43 2.20
CA LEU A 170 23.24 -3.64 2.00
C LEU A 170 23.12 -2.43 2.94
N ARG A 171 23.75 -2.47 4.12
CA ARG A 171 23.66 -1.41 5.11
C ARG A 171 24.16 -0.09 4.54
N ALA A 172 23.37 0.96 4.72
CA ALA A 172 23.63 2.31 4.23
C ALA A 172 23.77 2.44 2.69
N ARG A 173 23.29 1.46 1.92
CA ARG A 173 23.20 1.61 0.45
C ARG A 173 22.10 2.58 0.08
N ALA A 174 22.31 3.27 -1.03
CA ALA A 174 21.33 4.20 -1.58
C ALA A 174 21.21 4.02 -3.09
N LEU A 175 20.00 4.27 -3.59
CA LEU A 175 19.68 4.27 -5.01
C LEU A 175 18.83 5.49 -5.33
N LEU A 176 19.18 6.20 -6.43
CA LEU A 176 18.26 7.18 -7.01
C LEU A 176 17.22 6.42 -7.83
N ALA A 177 16.14 6.05 -7.15
CA ALA A 177 15.03 5.26 -7.69
C ALA A 177 14.03 6.13 -8.49
N PRO A 178 13.09 5.53 -9.24
CA PRO A 178 11.98 6.24 -9.87
C PRO A 178 11.16 7.08 -8.89
N SER A 179 10.94 6.57 -7.67
CA SER A 179 10.25 7.27 -6.57
C SER A 179 11.07 8.39 -5.91
N GLY A 180 12.35 8.50 -6.21
CA GLY A 180 13.32 9.40 -5.58
C GLY A 180 14.41 8.63 -4.83
N LEU A 181 15.02 9.25 -3.82
CA LEU A 181 16.06 8.59 -3.03
C LEU A 181 15.48 7.43 -2.21
N ALA A 182 15.96 6.21 -2.47
CA ALA A 182 15.77 5.03 -1.63
C ALA A 182 17.08 4.76 -0.87
N TYR A 183 17.04 4.79 0.46
CA TYR A 183 18.20 4.59 1.33
C TYR A 183 17.91 3.45 2.30
N VAL A 184 18.83 2.50 2.38
CA VAL A 184 18.73 1.35 3.30
C VAL A 184 19.16 1.80 4.69
N ASP A 185 18.25 1.78 5.64
CA ASP A 185 18.56 2.02 7.04
C ASP A 185 19.60 1.01 7.57
N PRO A 186 20.73 1.45 8.12
CA PRO A 186 21.81 0.54 8.50
C PRO A 186 21.46 -0.35 9.70
N ALA A 187 20.53 0.05 10.55
CA ALA A 187 20.11 -0.73 11.71
C ALA A 187 18.95 -1.69 11.36
N LEU A 188 17.96 -1.18 10.66
CA LEU A 188 16.69 -1.88 10.42
C LEU A 188 16.65 -2.65 9.09
N LEU A 189 17.51 -2.31 8.12
CA LEU A 189 17.48 -2.85 6.75
C LEU A 189 16.16 -2.60 6.00
N HIS A 190 15.38 -1.63 6.44
CA HIS A 190 14.23 -1.10 5.74
C HIS A 190 14.62 0.13 4.92
N LEU A 191 13.80 0.49 3.95
CA LEU A 191 14.05 1.67 3.13
C LEU A 191 13.47 2.94 3.76
N TRP A 192 14.27 4.02 3.74
CA TRP A 192 13.75 5.37 3.80
C TRP A 192 13.09 5.67 2.46
N LYS A 193 11.83 6.04 2.46
CA LYS A 193 11.06 6.37 1.26
C LYS A 193 10.24 7.64 1.46
N THR A 194 9.77 8.21 0.36
CA THR A 194 8.95 9.42 0.37
C THR A 194 7.49 9.05 0.18
N PRO A 195 6.66 9.02 1.25
CA PRO A 195 5.23 8.74 1.11
C PRO A 195 4.50 9.90 0.41
N ARG A 196 3.47 9.53 -0.33
CA ARG A 196 2.64 10.44 -1.13
C ARG A 196 1.17 10.03 -1.05
N ILE A 197 0.30 11.00 -1.33
CA ILE A 197 -1.13 10.77 -1.55
C ILE A 197 -1.44 11.21 -2.97
N GLY A 198 -2.05 10.33 -3.74
CA GLY A 198 -2.53 10.57 -5.08
C GLY A 198 -4.05 10.51 -5.15
N ARG A 199 -4.68 11.39 -5.94
CA ARG A 199 -6.09 11.35 -6.29
C ARG A 199 -6.26 10.65 -7.63
N ILE A 200 -7.18 9.70 -7.71
CA ILE A 200 -7.43 8.90 -8.91
C ILE A 200 -8.07 9.75 -10.01
N ARG A 201 -7.49 9.69 -11.20
CA ARG A 201 -7.92 10.38 -12.42
C ARG A 201 -8.76 9.49 -13.32
N PRO A 202 -9.55 10.06 -14.25
CA PRO A 202 -10.33 9.28 -15.22
C PRO A 202 -9.51 8.38 -16.15
N ASP A 203 -8.24 8.75 -16.41
CA ASP A 203 -7.32 7.95 -17.22
C ASP A 203 -6.65 6.80 -16.44
N GLY A 204 -7.01 6.61 -15.16
CA GLY A 204 -6.44 5.62 -14.27
C GLY A 204 -4.99 5.91 -13.85
N GLN A 205 -4.58 7.17 -13.90
CA GLN A 205 -3.37 7.69 -13.28
C GLN A 205 -3.73 8.47 -12.01
N PHE A 206 -2.73 9.02 -11.34
CA PHE A 206 -2.92 9.76 -10.11
C PHE A 206 -2.40 11.21 -10.23
N ASP A 207 -3.18 12.16 -9.72
CA ASP A 207 -2.69 13.49 -9.38
C ASP A 207 -2.09 13.44 -7.97
N ILE A 208 -0.80 13.74 -7.83
CA ILE A 208 -0.16 13.75 -6.51
C ILE A 208 -0.60 15.02 -5.79
N VAL A 209 -1.45 14.87 -4.77
CA VAL A 209 -2.02 15.97 -4.00
C VAL A 209 -1.24 16.28 -2.73
N TRP A 210 -0.44 15.33 -2.26
CA TRP A 210 0.46 15.51 -1.14
C TRP A 210 1.71 14.64 -1.30
N SER A 211 2.85 15.15 -0.82
CA SER A 211 4.11 14.43 -0.77
C SER A 211 4.91 14.86 0.45
N ALA A 212 5.53 13.93 1.16
CA ALA A 212 6.52 14.27 2.15
C ALA A 212 7.67 15.05 1.50
N ARG A 213 8.20 16.05 2.21
CA ARG A 213 9.28 16.92 1.70
C ARG A 213 10.62 16.21 1.55
N LYS A 214 10.81 15.11 2.25
CA LYS A 214 12.02 14.28 2.26
C LYS A 214 11.67 12.83 2.56
N PRO A 215 12.56 11.87 2.23
CA PRO A 215 12.38 10.49 2.66
C PRO A 215 12.23 10.39 4.17
N LEU A 216 11.29 9.58 4.63
CA LEU A 216 11.05 9.32 6.04
C LEU A 216 11.78 8.03 6.47
N PRO A 217 12.35 8.00 7.69
CA PRO A 217 12.94 6.79 8.24
C PRO A 217 11.87 5.72 8.49
N PRO A 218 12.23 4.44 8.40
CA PRO A 218 11.35 3.37 8.82
C PRO A 218 11.15 3.40 10.35
N VAL A 219 9.90 3.20 10.78
CA VAL A 219 9.54 3.12 12.20
C VAL A 219 8.72 1.84 12.42
N PRO A 220 9.36 0.65 12.45
CA PRO A 220 8.65 -0.63 12.55
C PRO A 220 7.91 -0.80 13.88
N PHE A 221 8.38 -0.13 14.93
CA PHE A 221 7.77 -0.14 16.27
C PHE A 221 7.50 1.31 16.72
N PRO A 222 6.35 1.91 16.33
CA PRO A 222 5.99 3.24 16.76
C PRO A 222 5.95 3.36 18.30
N VAL A 223 6.42 4.50 18.81
CA VAL A 223 6.62 4.74 20.26
C VAL A 223 5.34 4.73 21.11
N SER A 224 4.20 4.64 20.50
CA SER A 224 2.88 4.52 21.16
C SER A 224 2.69 3.22 21.94
N ARG A 225 3.52 2.20 21.67
CA ARG A 225 3.59 0.93 22.39
C ARG A 225 5.05 0.50 22.51
N SER A 226 5.35 -0.35 23.49
CA SER A 226 6.64 -1.04 23.55
C SER A 226 6.80 -2.01 22.37
N ARG A 227 8.02 -2.44 22.10
CA ARG A 227 8.29 -3.43 21.07
C ARG A 227 7.58 -4.74 21.37
N GLU A 228 7.59 -5.19 22.61
CA GLU A 228 6.96 -6.41 23.09
C GLU A 228 5.44 -6.38 22.86
N GLU A 229 4.80 -5.24 23.14
CA GLU A 229 3.36 -5.05 22.91
C GLU A 229 3.02 -5.08 21.42
N TRP A 230 3.90 -4.57 20.54
CA TRP A 230 3.71 -4.67 19.09
C TRP A 230 3.89 -6.12 18.59
N GLU A 231 4.91 -6.83 19.07
CA GLU A 231 5.16 -8.22 18.71
C GLU A 231 4.01 -9.12 19.19
N GLN A 232 3.49 -8.89 20.38
CA GLN A 232 2.31 -9.59 20.90
C GLN A 232 1.07 -9.31 20.03
N LEU A 233 0.80 -8.05 19.69
CA LEU A 233 -0.33 -7.69 18.82
C LEU A 233 -0.25 -8.42 17.47
N VAL A 234 0.91 -8.43 16.83
CA VAL A 234 1.11 -9.14 15.55
C VAL A 234 0.83 -10.64 15.71
N HIS A 235 1.35 -11.25 16.77
CA HIS A 235 1.14 -12.68 17.06
C HIS A 235 -0.34 -13.01 17.27
N GLU A 236 -1.07 -12.21 18.06
CA GLU A 236 -2.50 -12.35 18.27
C GLU A 236 -3.28 -12.25 16.95
N GLN A 237 -2.95 -11.25 16.10
CA GLN A 237 -3.63 -11.09 14.82
C GLN A 237 -3.31 -12.20 13.81
N GLN A 238 -2.12 -12.79 13.87
CA GLN A 238 -1.79 -13.98 13.07
C GLN A 238 -2.62 -15.21 13.44
N GLN A 239 -2.91 -15.39 14.74
CA GLN A 239 -3.73 -16.50 15.22
C GLN A 239 -5.22 -16.36 14.84
N HIS A 240 -5.71 -15.12 14.69
CA HIS A 240 -7.09 -14.84 14.33
C HIS A 240 -7.31 -14.72 12.81
N SER A 241 -6.24 -14.65 12.02
CA SER A 241 -6.35 -14.66 10.56
C SER A 241 -6.80 -16.03 10.08
N PRO A 242 -7.86 -16.14 9.25
CA PRO A 242 -8.18 -17.41 8.61
C PRO A 242 -6.94 -17.91 7.88
N ALA A 243 -6.65 -19.21 8.00
CA ALA A 243 -5.52 -19.81 7.27
C ALA A 243 -5.64 -19.43 5.80
N GLU A 244 -4.54 -18.91 5.23
CA GLU A 244 -4.50 -18.63 3.78
C GLU A 244 -5.01 -19.88 3.06
N PRO A 245 -5.92 -19.74 2.08
CA PRO A 245 -6.33 -20.87 1.28
C PRO A 245 -5.06 -21.46 0.67
N THR A 246 -4.73 -22.67 1.05
CA THR A 246 -3.56 -23.40 0.54
C THR A 246 -3.68 -23.36 -0.97
N ALA A 247 -2.85 -22.58 -1.63
CA ALA A 247 -2.79 -22.57 -3.09
C ALA A 247 -2.65 -24.02 -3.50
N ALA A 248 -3.64 -24.54 -4.21
CA ALA A 248 -3.62 -25.88 -4.73
C ALA A 248 -2.28 -26.04 -5.44
N ARG A 249 -1.39 -26.84 -4.84
CA ARG A 249 -0.12 -27.21 -5.49
C ARG A 249 -0.53 -27.87 -6.77
N GLY A 250 -0.47 -27.12 -7.89
CA GLY A 250 -0.63 -27.68 -9.20
C GLY A 250 0.29 -28.89 -9.30
N ALA A 251 -0.29 -30.03 -9.55
CA ALA A 251 0.43 -31.25 -9.89
C ALA A 251 1.26 -31.00 -11.16
N PRO A 252 2.36 -31.74 -11.36
CA PRO A 252 3.40 -31.50 -12.36
C PRO A 252 2.91 -31.58 -13.80
#